data_b0e0a0e20850271b91da01b3f34941fc
#
_entry.id   b0e0a0e20850271b91da01b3f34941fc
#
_cell.length_a   1.000
_cell.length_b   1.000
_cell.length_c   1.000
_cell.angle_alpha   90.00
_cell.angle_beta   90.00
_cell.angle_gamma   90.00
#
_symmetry.space_group_name_H-M   'P 1'
#
loop_
_entity.id
_entity.type
_entity.pdbx_description
1 polymer ?
#
loop_
_entity_poly.entity_id
_entity_poly.type
_entity_poly.pdbx_seq_one_letter_code
_entity_poly.pdbx_strand_id
1 'polypeptide(L)'
;MDVNNCRLKTVKFKDPMGNHMHGFLLMSKNHTHEFYASSEEEAKDWINCLKRYVILLDLKEQLTIQNILGKGNSSKVHQCYRKSDPKQLYALKTINKTHIMQDQHTRVSLLKEIEIMRIMHH
;
A
#
# COMPACT_ATOMS: atom_id res chain seq x y z
N MET A 1 13.42 -15.02 0.95
CA MET A 1 12.92 -13.84 1.71
C MET A 1 11.42 -13.94 1.84
N ASP A 2 10.90 -13.76 3.04
CA ASP A 2 9.45 -13.68 3.25
C ASP A 2 9.00 -12.24 2.97
N VAL A 3 8.16 -12.06 1.95
CA VAL A 3 7.65 -10.74 1.56
C VAL A 3 6.45 -10.29 2.38
N ASN A 4 5.87 -11.17 3.20
CA ASN A 4 4.74 -10.82 4.03
C ASN A 4 5.08 -9.67 4.98
N ASN A 5 4.27 -8.63 4.96
CA ASN A 5 4.45 -7.43 5.77
C ASN A 5 5.71 -6.59 5.48
N CYS A 6 6.45 -6.89 4.42
CA CYS A 6 7.44 -5.95 3.89
C CYS A 6 6.74 -4.68 3.40
N ARG A 7 7.41 -3.54 3.56
CA ARG A 7 6.93 -2.28 2.98
C ARG A 7 7.46 -2.17 1.55
N LEU A 8 6.60 -1.77 0.64
CA LEU A 8 6.95 -1.57 -0.76
C LEU A 8 6.81 -0.09 -1.12
N LYS A 9 7.84 0.45 -1.76
CA LYS A 9 7.86 1.80 -2.30
C LYS A 9 8.29 1.76 -3.75
N THR A 10 7.55 2.41 -4.65
CA THR A 10 7.95 2.57 -6.04
C THR A 10 9.07 3.60 -6.16
N VAL A 11 10.01 3.37 -7.07
CA VAL A 11 11.12 4.29 -7.33
C VAL A 11 11.28 4.48 -8.83
N LYS A 12 11.59 5.72 -9.21
CA LYS A 12 11.95 6.10 -10.57
C LYS A 12 13.30 6.81 -10.49
N PHE A 13 14.22 6.43 -11.35
CA PHE A 13 15.51 7.08 -11.42
C PHE A 13 16.04 7.03 -12.85
N LYS A 14 17.06 7.80 -13.11
CA LYS A 14 17.76 7.79 -14.40
C LYS A 14 19.09 7.05 -14.22
N ASP A 15 19.43 6.20 -15.18
CA ASP A 15 20.75 5.61 -15.23
C ASP A 15 21.80 6.65 -15.65
N PRO A 16 23.11 6.33 -15.60
CA PRO A 16 24.17 7.26 -16.01
C PRO A 16 24.04 7.75 -17.46
N MET A 17 23.32 7.02 -18.31
CA MET A 17 23.08 7.39 -19.71
C MET A 17 21.80 8.22 -19.89
N GLY A 18 21.08 8.54 -18.81
CA GLY A 18 19.87 9.33 -18.84
C GLY A 18 18.59 8.55 -19.15
N ASN A 19 18.64 7.22 -19.23
CA ASN A 19 17.47 6.39 -19.43
C ASN A 19 16.64 6.31 -18.14
N HIS A 20 15.31 6.39 -18.29
CA HIS A 20 14.40 6.19 -17.17
C HIS A 20 14.36 4.72 -16.77
N MET A 21 14.59 4.48 -15.49
CA MET A 21 14.49 3.15 -14.89
C MET A 21 13.36 3.11 -13.89
N HIS A 22 12.62 2.02 -13.88
CA HIS A 22 11.47 1.79 -13.03
C HIS A 22 11.75 0.62 -12.11
N GLY A 23 11.45 0.78 -10.83
CA GLY A 23 11.70 -0.25 -9.87
C GLY A 23 10.88 -0.07 -8.60
N PHE A 24 11.19 -0.88 -7.62
CA PHE A 24 10.60 -0.80 -6.29
C PHE A 24 11.58 -1.26 -5.23
N LEU A 25 11.36 -0.76 -4.03
CA LEU A 25 12.08 -1.15 -2.83
C LEU A 25 11.19 -2.08 -2.00
N LEU A 26 11.73 -3.21 -1.58
CA LEU A 26 11.13 -4.05 -0.55
C LEU A 26 11.92 -3.86 0.74
N MET A 27 11.26 -3.32 1.75
CA MET A 27 11.87 -3.00 3.05
C MET A 27 11.31 -3.92 4.12
N SER A 28 12.16 -4.77 4.64
CA SER A 28 11.90 -5.52 5.88
C SER A 28 12.39 -4.73 7.09
N LYS A 29 12.26 -5.32 8.28
CA LYS A 29 12.72 -4.69 9.52
C LYS A 29 14.21 -4.30 9.49
N ASN A 30 15.04 -5.14 8.86
CA ASN A 30 16.51 -5.02 8.92
C ASN A 30 17.18 -4.82 7.56
N HIS A 31 16.45 -5.01 6.46
CA HIS A 31 17.04 -4.99 5.12
C HIS A 31 16.14 -4.25 4.13
N THR A 32 16.79 -3.59 3.18
CA THR A 32 16.14 -3.00 2.01
C THR A 32 16.71 -3.65 0.75
N HIS A 33 15.82 -4.19 -0.08
CA HIS A 33 16.17 -4.76 -1.38
C HIS A 33 15.64 -3.88 -2.48
N GLU A 34 16.48 -3.60 -3.45
CA GLU A 34 16.12 -2.80 -4.64
C GLU A 34 15.91 -3.74 -5.83
N PHE A 35 14.81 -3.56 -6.53
CA PHE A 35 14.47 -4.30 -7.74
C PHE A 35 14.18 -3.33 -8.88
N TYR A 36 14.70 -3.65 -10.04
CA TYR A 36 14.56 -2.84 -11.24
C TYR A 36 13.98 -3.67 -12.37
N ALA A 37 13.02 -3.08 -13.05
CA ALA A 37 12.36 -3.70 -14.19
C ALA A 37 12.85 -3.07 -15.50
N SER A 38 12.73 -3.81 -16.59
CA SER A 38 13.10 -3.34 -17.92
C SER A 38 12.16 -2.27 -18.47
N SER A 39 10.95 -2.19 -17.94
CA SER A 39 9.93 -1.21 -18.35
C SER A 39 9.02 -0.83 -17.17
N GLU A 40 8.30 0.27 -17.34
CA GLU A 40 7.27 0.68 -16.37
C GLU A 40 6.16 -0.36 -16.24
N GLU A 41 5.78 -0.97 -17.35
CA GLU A 41 4.76 -2.02 -17.40
C GLU A 41 5.18 -3.25 -16.60
N GLU A 42 6.41 -3.72 -16.79
CA GLU A 42 6.94 -4.84 -16.02
C GLU A 42 6.98 -4.53 -14.52
N ALA A 43 7.39 -3.32 -14.14
CA ALA A 43 7.38 -2.89 -12.74
C ALA A 43 5.96 -2.92 -12.16
N LYS A 44 4.96 -2.45 -12.91
CA LYS A 44 3.55 -2.50 -12.49
C LYS A 44 3.05 -3.93 -12.31
N ASP A 45 3.44 -4.84 -13.19
CA ASP A 45 3.07 -6.26 -13.10
C ASP A 45 3.63 -6.90 -11.83
N TRP A 46 4.89 -6.63 -11.52
CA TRP A 46 5.50 -7.09 -10.26
C TRP A 46 4.77 -6.56 -9.04
N ILE A 47 4.48 -5.27 -9.01
CA ILE A 47 3.75 -4.63 -7.90
C ILE A 47 2.35 -5.22 -7.76
N ASN A 48 1.65 -5.49 -8.87
CA ASN A 48 0.33 -6.12 -8.85
C ASN A 48 0.36 -7.53 -8.25
N CYS A 49 1.41 -8.30 -8.49
CA CYS A 49 1.59 -9.60 -7.86
C CYS A 49 1.89 -9.50 -6.37
N LEU A 50 2.70 -8.52 -5.97
CA LEU A 50 3.17 -8.37 -4.60
C LEU A 50 2.18 -7.67 -3.66
N LYS A 51 1.30 -6.82 -4.18
CA LYS A 51 0.44 -5.93 -3.39
C LYS A 51 -0.45 -6.63 -2.35
N ARG A 52 -0.71 -7.92 -2.53
CA ARG A 52 -1.49 -8.72 -1.57
C ARG A 52 -0.73 -9.06 -0.30
N TYR A 53 0.59 -9.04 -0.38
CA TYR A 53 1.48 -9.51 0.68
C TYR A 53 2.22 -8.37 1.38
N VAL A 54 2.38 -7.25 0.71
CA VAL A 54 3.19 -6.12 1.18
C VAL A 54 2.33 -4.95 1.64
N ILE A 55 2.97 -4.03 2.36
CA ILE A 55 2.38 -2.74 2.75
C ILE A 55 2.86 -1.69 1.74
N LEU A 56 1.93 -1.14 0.96
CA LEU A 56 2.24 -0.12 -0.02
C LEU A 56 2.41 1.24 0.67
N LEU A 57 3.57 1.85 0.56
CA LEU A 57 3.87 3.13 1.20
C LEU A 57 3.31 4.34 0.44
N ASP A 58 3.23 4.23 -0.86
CA ASP A 58 2.82 5.31 -1.78
C ASP A 58 1.40 5.14 -2.32
N LEU A 59 0.58 4.34 -1.65
CA LEU A 59 -0.79 4.05 -2.09
C LEU A 59 -1.64 5.33 -2.24
N LYS A 60 -1.48 6.29 -1.33
CA LYS A 60 -2.23 7.56 -1.38
C LYS A 60 -2.00 8.34 -2.67
N GLU A 61 -0.80 8.29 -3.23
CA GLU A 61 -0.47 8.99 -4.47
C GLU A 61 -1.18 8.39 -5.68
N GLN A 62 -1.58 7.13 -5.57
CA GLN A 62 -2.28 6.40 -6.63
C GLN A 62 -3.80 6.51 -6.55
N LEU A 63 -4.32 7.06 -5.45
CA LEU A 63 -5.75 7.16 -5.17
C LEU A 63 -6.25 8.59 -5.27
N THR A 64 -7.47 8.74 -5.79
CA THR A 64 -8.26 9.95 -5.63
C THR A 64 -9.28 9.72 -4.53
N ILE A 65 -9.14 10.46 -3.43
CA ILE A 65 -9.99 10.33 -2.25
C ILE A 65 -11.17 11.30 -2.40
N GLN A 66 -12.36 10.76 -2.19
CA GLN A 66 -13.63 11.49 -2.33
C GLN A 66 -14.33 11.63 -0.98
N ASN A 67 -15.65 11.61 -0.99
CA ASN A 67 -16.52 11.84 0.15
C ASN A 67 -16.30 10.86 1.31
N ILE A 68 -16.52 11.35 2.53
CA ILE A 68 -16.55 10.51 3.72
C ILE A 68 -17.84 9.68 3.71
N LEU A 69 -17.70 8.36 3.81
CA LEU A 69 -18.82 7.42 3.90
C LEU A 69 -19.18 7.10 5.34
N GLY A 70 -18.23 7.21 6.27
CA GLY A 70 -18.44 6.94 7.67
C GLY A 70 -17.31 7.43 8.55
N LYS A 71 -17.61 7.63 9.84
CA LYS A 71 -16.65 8.03 10.87
C LYS A 71 -16.80 7.13 12.09
N GLY A 72 -15.65 6.68 12.62
CA GLY A 72 -15.54 6.06 13.94
C GLY A 72 -14.74 6.95 14.89
N ASN A 73 -14.48 6.47 16.12
CA ASN A 73 -13.73 7.22 17.12
C ASN A 73 -12.29 7.56 16.68
N SER A 74 -11.64 6.64 15.97
CA SER A 74 -10.26 6.80 15.51
C SER A 74 -10.08 6.50 14.03
N SER A 75 -11.17 6.33 13.30
CA SER A 75 -11.15 5.96 11.89
C SER A 75 -12.16 6.74 11.06
N LYS A 76 -11.87 6.85 9.77
CA LYS A 76 -12.78 7.41 8.76
C LYS A 76 -12.78 6.48 7.55
N VAL A 77 -13.93 6.36 6.91
CA VAL A 77 -14.05 5.62 5.65
C VAL A 77 -14.39 6.62 4.54
N HIS A 78 -13.59 6.62 3.51
CA HIS A 78 -13.78 7.46 2.33
C HIS A 78 -14.08 6.60 1.11
N GLN A 79 -14.87 7.14 0.20
CA GLN A 79 -14.93 6.61 -1.15
C GLN A 79 -13.68 7.05 -1.89
N CYS A 80 -13.08 6.16 -2.66
CA CYS A 80 -11.93 6.48 -3.49
C CYS A 80 -11.91 5.64 -4.76
N TYR A 81 -11.06 6.04 -5.70
CA TYR A 81 -10.74 5.26 -6.88
C TYR A 81 -9.26 5.37 -7.20
N ARG A 82 -8.74 4.40 -7.95
CA ARG A 82 -7.38 4.49 -8.48
C ARG A 82 -7.35 5.44 -9.66
N LYS A 83 -6.34 6.30 -9.72
CA LYS A 83 -6.15 7.21 -10.86
C LYS A 83 -6.04 6.48 -12.19
N SER A 84 -5.51 5.23 -12.17
CA SER A 84 -5.40 4.36 -13.34
C SER A 84 -6.74 3.73 -13.79
N ASP A 85 -7.73 3.66 -12.89
CA ASP A 85 -9.05 3.10 -13.19
C ASP A 85 -10.14 3.84 -12.40
N PRO A 86 -10.59 5.00 -12.89
CA PRO A 86 -11.60 5.82 -12.19
C PRO A 86 -12.99 5.18 -12.08
N LYS A 87 -13.26 4.15 -12.85
CA LYS A 87 -14.58 3.48 -12.85
C LYS A 87 -14.75 2.53 -11.66
N GLN A 88 -13.64 2.02 -11.12
CA GLN A 88 -13.67 1.09 -10.01
C GLN A 88 -13.59 1.87 -8.69
N LEU A 89 -14.68 1.80 -7.91
CA LEU A 89 -14.77 2.46 -6.61
C LEU A 89 -14.32 1.52 -5.49
N TYR A 90 -13.67 2.11 -4.48
CA TYR A 90 -13.20 1.41 -3.28
C TYR A 90 -13.61 2.19 -2.04
N ALA A 91 -13.70 1.51 -0.92
CA ALA A 91 -13.77 2.11 0.41
C ALA A 91 -12.37 2.15 1.02
N LEU A 92 -11.91 3.33 1.37
CA LEU A 92 -10.61 3.55 2.02
C LEU A 92 -10.83 3.85 3.50
N LYS A 93 -10.45 2.94 4.36
CA LYS A 93 -10.47 3.17 5.81
C LYS A 93 -9.14 3.77 6.25
N THR A 94 -9.18 4.98 6.79
CA THR A 94 -8.02 5.65 7.37
C THR A 94 -8.10 5.61 8.88
N ILE A 95 -6.98 5.33 9.53
CA ILE A 95 -6.92 5.15 10.97
C ILE A 95 -5.82 6.03 11.53
N ASN A 96 -6.12 6.73 12.64
CA ASN A 96 -5.15 7.58 13.31
C ASN A 96 -4.12 6.72 14.05
N LYS A 97 -2.86 6.78 13.61
CA LYS A 97 -1.77 6.02 14.22
C LYS A 97 -1.55 6.36 15.69
N THR A 98 -1.76 7.60 16.08
CA THR A 98 -1.57 8.04 17.48
C THR A 98 -2.48 7.28 18.42
N HIS A 99 -3.75 7.11 18.06
CA HIS A 99 -4.70 6.32 18.84
C HIS A 99 -4.30 4.84 18.92
N ILE A 100 -3.85 4.27 17.82
CA ILE A 100 -3.42 2.86 17.77
C ILE A 100 -2.19 2.62 18.64
N MET A 101 -1.25 3.56 18.64
CA MET A 101 -0.01 3.45 19.41
C MET A 101 -0.23 3.59 20.92
N GLN A 102 -1.28 4.31 21.32
CA GLN A 102 -1.59 4.56 22.75
C GLN A 102 -2.37 3.44 23.42
N ASP A 103 -3.12 2.65 22.65
CA ASP A 103 -3.98 1.60 23.19
C ASP A 103 -3.64 0.24 22.55
N GLN A 104 -3.12 -0.64 23.39
CA GLN A 104 -2.75 -2.00 22.95
C GLN A 104 -3.95 -2.82 22.47
N HIS A 105 -5.10 -2.66 23.12
CA HIS A 105 -6.32 -3.37 22.73
C HIS A 105 -6.77 -2.97 21.32
N THR A 106 -6.77 -1.67 21.02
CA THR A 106 -7.10 -1.15 19.69
C THR A 106 -6.13 -1.67 18.63
N ARG A 107 -4.83 -1.73 18.95
CA ARG A 107 -3.81 -2.26 18.06
C ARG A 107 -4.05 -3.74 17.73
N VAL A 108 -4.30 -4.56 18.74
CA VAL A 108 -4.56 -6.00 18.57
C VAL A 108 -5.83 -6.22 17.73
N SER A 109 -6.89 -5.46 18.00
CA SER A 109 -8.13 -5.54 17.24
C SER A 109 -7.95 -5.17 15.77
N LEU A 110 -7.16 -4.13 15.49
CA LEU A 110 -6.84 -3.72 14.12
C LEU A 110 -6.05 -4.78 13.37
N LEU A 111 -5.05 -5.38 14.01
CA LEU A 111 -4.26 -6.44 13.38
C LEU A 111 -5.12 -7.65 13.03
N LYS A 112 -6.05 -8.02 13.90
CA LYS A 112 -7.03 -9.10 13.63
C LYS A 112 -7.95 -8.74 12.46
N GLU A 113 -8.42 -7.51 12.39
CA GLU A 113 -9.26 -7.05 11.27
C GLU A 113 -8.51 -7.15 9.94
N ILE A 114 -7.26 -6.70 9.89
CA ILE A 114 -6.40 -6.79 8.70
C ILE A 114 -6.20 -8.25 8.29
N GLU A 115 -5.94 -9.14 9.25
CA GLU A 115 -5.74 -10.56 9.00
C GLU A 115 -7.00 -11.21 8.40
N ILE A 116 -8.17 -10.92 8.97
CA ILE A 116 -9.45 -11.41 8.45
C ILE A 116 -9.68 -10.92 7.03
N MET A 117 -9.45 -9.64 6.75
CA MET A 117 -9.63 -9.05 5.43
C MET A 117 -8.69 -9.67 4.38
N ARG A 118 -7.48 -10.08 4.77
CA ARG A 118 -6.55 -10.79 3.87
C ARG A 118 -7.04 -12.18 3.50
N ILE A 119 -7.71 -12.87 4.41
CA ILE A 119 -8.26 -14.21 4.19
C ILE A 119 -9.51 -14.15 3.32
N MET A 120 -10.31 -13.09 3.48
CA MET A 120 -11.53 -12.87 2.70
C MET A 120 -11.19 -12.30 1.33
N HIS A 121 -11.07 -13.17 0.35
CA HIS A 121 -10.87 -12.77 -1.04
C HIS A 121 -12.22 -12.41 -1.67
N HIS A 122 -12.36 -11.15 -1.98
CA HIS A 122 -13.48 -10.65 -2.77
C HIS A 122 -13.00 -9.93 -4.01
#